data_b4c09c5635a6122cb212d49b1682d7c9
#
_entry.id   b4c09c5635a6122cb212d49b1682d7c9
#
_cell.length_a   1.000
_cell.length_b   1.000
_cell.length_c   1.000
_cell.angle_alpha   90.00
_cell.angle_beta   90.00
_cell.angle_gamma   90.00
#
_symmetry.space_group_name_H-M   'P 1'
#
loop_
_entity.id
_entity.type
_entity.pdbx_description
1 polymer ?
#
loop_
_entity_poly.entity_id
_entity_poly.type
_entity_poly.pdbx_seq_one_letter_code
_entity_poly.pdbx_strand_id
1 'polypeptide(L)'
;MAVTGDVISWIGEDDLGRAEFPDAEIVDLEGAFVAPAFVDAHVHVTALGLSLIGLDLSDVTAREQCLDRLAAYAREHPNEVIWGHGWDESRWPDGRPLTTTELDTAASGRAVYLARIDVHSAAASTALRQRVPGLAEAAGFHPEWPLIGAAHHLLRAHARGAFSAAGRAQARRAALDAAASLGIVSVHECGGPEIGGLEDFRELLATEHGVQVTGYWGEPARDPDHAGELVAATGAAGLAGDLFVDGALGSRTAWLREPYHDAPHTCGSRHLDAETVEAHLDSCTRAGITAGFHVIGDAAVTQVIDALGRVAERHGVPAVARCGHRLEHLEMVSAAQAGQLGRLGVIASVQPAFDALWGGPDGMYADRLGADRGTQLNPLALLASQGVPLAFGSDAPVTPMNPWVTVRAAAHHRTPSNSVSVRAAFGAATRGGWRAQGVHDGVTGTLTPGALASYAIWETGDLTINTSQPGVQRWSTDPRSRVPALPDLSDGAAALPTCLRTVHRGKVIHG
;
A
#
# COMPACT_ATOMS: atom_id res chain seq x y z
N MET A 1 4.19 -31.84 -1.66
CA MET A 1 4.91 -30.88 -2.55
C MET A 1 6.40 -31.14 -2.43
N ALA A 2 7.14 -31.18 -3.56
CA ALA A 2 8.60 -31.25 -3.56
C ALA A 2 9.21 -29.94 -4.12
N VAL A 3 10.30 -29.51 -3.51
CA VAL A 3 11.06 -28.31 -3.91
C VAL A 3 12.48 -28.75 -4.26
N THR A 4 12.97 -28.28 -5.41
CA THR A 4 14.34 -28.54 -5.86
C THR A 4 15.01 -27.20 -6.17
N GLY A 5 16.00 -26.85 -5.35
CA GLY A 5 16.61 -25.53 -5.43
C GLY A 5 15.59 -24.42 -5.12
N ASP A 6 15.33 -23.56 -6.10
CA ASP A 6 14.42 -22.41 -5.96
C ASP A 6 13.04 -22.61 -6.60
N VAL A 7 12.73 -23.82 -7.11
CA VAL A 7 11.47 -24.11 -7.82
C VAL A 7 10.69 -25.25 -7.17
N ILE A 8 9.38 -25.20 -7.32
CA ILE A 8 8.48 -26.31 -7.01
C ILE A 8 8.62 -27.33 -8.14
N SER A 9 9.11 -28.52 -7.83
CA SER A 9 9.32 -29.59 -8.81
C SER A 9 8.11 -30.50 -8.93
N TRP A 10 7.30 -30.65 -7.85
CA TRP A 10 6.17 -31.57 -7.84
C TRP A 10 5.10 -31.20 -6.80
N ILE A 11 3.84 -31.52 -7.11
CA ILE A 11 2.71 -31.43 -6.20
C ILE A 11 1.78 -32.62 -6.41
N GLY A 12 1.38 -33.30 -5.33
CA GLY A 12 0.45 -34.43 -5.37
C GLY A 12 0.33 -35.09 -4.01
N GLU A 13 -0.10 -36.36 -4.02
CA GLU A 13 -0.31 -37.19 -2.84
C GLU A 13 1.02 -37.53 -2.17
N ASP A 14 1.07 -37.54 -0.84
CA ASP A 14 2.29 -37.74 -0.05
C ASP A 14 3.05 -39.03 -0.38
N ASP A 15 2.33 -40.16 -0.51
CA ASP A 15 2.94 -41.46 -0.82
C ASP A 15 3.60 -41.46 -2.20
N LEU A 16 2.97 -40.81 -3.18
CA LEU A 16 3.53 -40.67 -4.52
C LEU A 16 4.76 -39.77 -4.51
N GLY A 17 4.69 -38.64 -3.75
CA GLY A 17 5.82 -37.75 -3.58
C GLY A 17 7.03 -38.41 -2.95
N ARG A 18 6.82 -39.19 -1.90
CA ARG A 18 7.90 -39.97 -1.22
C ARG A 18 8.52 -41.00 -2.18
N ALA A 19 7.73 -41.63 -3.03
CA ALA A 19 8.21 -42.59 -4.01
C ALA A 19 9.02 -41.93 -5.14
N GLU A 20 8.59 -40.76 -5.61
CA GLU A 20 9.24 -40.00 -6.67
C GLU A 20 10.55 -39.33 -6.21
N PHE A 21 10.60 -38.91 -4.95
CA PHE A 21 11.74 -38.18 -4.35
C PHE A 21 12.29 -38.91 -3.11
N PRO A 22 12.88 -40.13 -3.27
CA PRO A 22 13.27 -41.00 -2.15
C PRO A 22 14.43 -40.39 -1.31
N ASP A 23 15.26 -39.52 -1.92
CA ASP A 23 16.40 -38.88 -1.27
C ASP A 23 16.06 -37.48 -0.72
N ALA A 24 14.81 -37.04 -0.81
CA ALA A 24 14.42 -35.71 -0.31
C ALA A 24 14.35 -35.68 1.22
N GLU A 25 14.76 -34.56 1.79
CA GLU A 25 14.47 -34.25 3.19
C GLU A 25 12.94 -34.10 3.35
N ILE A 26 12.37 -34.83 4.30
CA ILE A 26 10.94 -34.79 4.57
C ILE A 26 10.67 -33.86 5.74
N VAL A 27 9.84 -32.83 5.48
CA VAL A 27 9.33 -31.93 6.50
C VAL A 27 7.84 -32.21 6.69
N ASP A 28 7.48 -32.76 7.88
CA ASP A 28 6.09 -32.93 8.25
C ASP A 28 5.53 -31.60 8.77
N LEU A 29 4.44 -31.15 8.18
CA LEU A 29 3.78 -29.89 8.55
C LEU A 29 2.60 -30.09 9.50
N GLU A 30 2.37 -31.32 9.97
CA GLU A 30 1.34 -31.68 10.96
C GLU A 30 -0.07 -31.15 10.59
N GLY A 31 -0.37 -31.07 9.29
CA GLY A 31 -1.64 -30.59 8.77
C GLY A 31 -1.75 -29.08 8.59
N ALA A 32 -0.66 -28.33 8.78
CA ALA A 32 -0.64 -26.90 8.51
C ALA A 32 -0.92 -26.58 7.04
N PHE A 33 -1.58 -25.46 6.81
CA PHE A 33 -1.97 -25.00 5.48
C PHE A 33 -0.79 -24.39 4.75
N VAL A 34 -0.58 -24.77 3.50
CA VAL A 34 0.43 -24.18 2.61
C VAL A 34 -0.25 -23.39 1.50
N ALA A 35 0.17 -22.15 1.32
CA ALA A 35 -0.34 -21.26 0.28
C ALA A 35 0.81 -20.55 -0.44
N PRO A 36 0.60 -20.06 -1.69
CA PRO A 36 1.50 -19.09 -2.29
C PRO A 36 1.76 -17.94 -1.33
N ALA A 37 3.01 -17.50 -1.23
CA ALA A 37 3.36 -16.36 -0.41
C ALA A 37 2.77 -15.06 -0.98
N PHE A 38 2.54 -14.10 -0.10
CA PHE A 38 1.95 -12.82 -0.43
C PHE A 38 2.97 -11.85 -1.03
N VAL A 39 2.44 -10.86 -1.77
CA VAL A 39 3.14 -9.68 -2.24
C VAL A 39 2.37 -8.46 -1.76
N ASP A 40 3.03 -7.55 -1.08
CA ASP A 40 2.45 -6.25 -0.74
C ASP A 40 2.75 -5.27 -1.88
N ALA A 41 1.71 -4.90 -2.64
CA ALA A 41 1.89 -4.13 -3.87
C ALA A 41 2.06 -2.61 -3.65
N HIS A 42 1.96 -2.13 -2.40
CA HIS A 42 2.17 -0.73 -2.05
C HIS A 42 2.54 -0.62 -0.58
N VAL A 43 3.75 -0.15 -0.29
CA VAL A 43 4.24 0.03 1.07
C VAL A 43 5.32 1.12 1.13
N HIS A 44 5.50 1.70 2.31
CA HIS A 44 6.59 2.62 2.64
C HIS A 44 7.49 1.97 3.69
N VAL A 45 8.47 1.18 3.25
CA VAL A 45 9.27 0.29 4.12
C VAL A 45 9.99 1.03 5.24
N THR A 46 10.70 2.10 4.91
CA THR A 46 11.41 2.87 5.95
C THR A 46 10.43 3.56 6.91
N ALA A 47 9.32 4.11 6.40
CA ALA A 47 8.31 4.74 7.25
C ALA A 47 7.62 3.73 8.17
N LEU A 48 7.27 2.54 7.65
CA LEU A 48 6.76 1.44 8.46
C LEU A 48 7.76 1.05 9.55
N GLY A 49 9.03 0.86 9.20
CA GLY A 49 10.06 0.53 10.18
C GLY A 49 10.18 1.58 11.28
N LEU A 50 10.15 2.86 10.93
CA LEU A 50 10.15 3.95 11.90
C LEU A 50 8.89 3.95 12.79
N SER A 51 7.73 3.53 12.26
CA SER A 51 6.52 3.38 13.08
C SER A 51 6.61 2.18 14.04
N LEU A 52 7.23 1.09 13.61
CA LEU A 52 7.41 -0.12 14.43
C LEU A 52 8.40 0.08 15.59
N ILE A 53 9.42 0.91 15.40
CA ILE A 53 10.43 1.21 16.46
C ILE A 53 10.17 2.53 17.19
N GLY A 54 9.23 3.36 16.71
CA GLY A 54 8.86 4.65 17.25
C GLY A 54 7.64 4.64 18.16
N LEU A 55 6.96 5.78 18.26
CA LEU A 55 5.73 5.94 19.03
C LEU A 55 4.52 5.54 18.20
N ASP A 56 3.93 4.40 18.47
CA ASP A 56 2.68 3.94 17.84
C ASP A 56 1.46 4.56 18.54
N LEU A 57 0.59 5.19 17.74
CA LEU A 57 -0.66 5.83 18.17
C LEU A 57 -1.88 5.26 17.43
N SER A 58 -1.72 4.17 16.69
CA SER A 58 -2.75 3.61 15.79
C SER A 58 -3.98 3.05 16.51
N ASP A 59 -3.84 2.60 17.75
CA ASP A 59 -4.93 2.06 18.57
C ASP A 59 -5.56 3.10 19.52
N VAL A 60 -5.06 4.35 19.49
CA VAL A 60 -5.55 5.42 20.37
C VAL A 60 -6.95 5.87 19.93
N THR A 61 -7.89 5.90 20.87
CA THR A 61 -9.29 6.25 20.64
C THR A 61 -9.72 7.56 21.28
N ALA A 62 -8.79 8.30 21.89
CA ALA A 62 -9.02 9.61 22.47
C ALA A 62 -7.76 10.46 22.44
N ARG A 63 -7.94 11.77 22.30
CA ARG A 63 -6.83 12.74 22.25
C ARG A 63 -5.97 12.72 23.52
N GLU A 64 -6.61 12.63 24.67
CA GLU A 64 -5.91 12.56 25.97
C GLU A 64 -5.02 11.34 26.06
N GLN A 65 -5.47 10.17 25.58
CA GLN A 65 -4.64 8.95 25.51
C GLN A 65 -3.40 9.16 24.63
N CYS A 66 -3.57 9.86 23.51
CA CYS A 66 -2.46 10.19 22.62
C CYS A 66 -1.41 11.04 23.33
N LEU A 67 -1.83 12.09 24.03
CA LEU A 67 -0.93 12.98 24.79
C LEU A 67 -0.27 12.28 25.97
N ASP A 68 -0.99 11.43 26.70
CA ASP A 68 -0.44 10.63 27.79
C ASP A 68 0.63 9.64 27.29
N ARG A 69 0.37 8.99 26.16
CA ARG A 69 1.32 8.05 25.52
C ARG A 69 2.57 8.81 25.03
N LEU A 70 2.40 9.99 24.43
CA LEU A 70 3.51 10.86 24.07
C LEU A 70 4.35 11.26 25.28
N ALA A 71 3.70 11.66 26.38
CA ALA A 71 4.38 12.05 27.60
C ALA A 71 5.16 10.89 28.24
N ALA A 72 4.62 9.69 28.21
CA ALA A 72 5.32 8.48 28.66
C ALA A 72 6.55 8.19 27.81
N TYR A 73 6.37 8.15 26.49
CA TYR A 73 7.46 7.91 25.54
C TYR A 73 8.57 8.96 25.65
N ALA A 74 8.21 10.23 25.82
CA ALA A 74 9.17 11.31 26.02
C ALA A 74 10.05 11.14 27.27
N ARG A 75 9.52 10.58 28.36
CA ARG A 75 10.30 10.30 29.57
C ARG A 75 11.29 9.14 29.38
N GLU A 76 10.92 8.14 28.63
CA GLU A 76 11.73 6.94 28.38
C GLU A 76 12.86 7.19 27.37
N HIS A 77 12.67 8.16 26.44
CA HIS A 77 13.61 8.45 25.34
C HIS A 77 14.11 9.91 25.41
N PRO A 78 14.94 10.28 26.38
CA PRO A 78 15.21 11.69 26.73
C PRO A 78 15.97 12.53 25.71
N ASN A 79 16.70 11.93 24.77
CA ASN A 79 17.64 12.63 23.89
C ASN A 79 17.32 12.57 22.39
N GLU A 80 16.17 12.04 22.00
CA GLU A 80 15.82 11.79 20.60
C GLU A 80 14.74 12.76 20.11
N VAL A 81 14.71 13.00 18.80
CA VAL A 81 13.50 13.52 18.16
C VAL A 81 12.44 12.43 18.26
N ILE A 82 11.28 12.79 18.79
CA ILE A 82 10.18 11.84 18.92
C ILE A 82 9.49 11.72 17.55
N TRP A 83 9.54 10.53 16.97
CA TRP A 83 8.79 10.15 15.79
C TRP A 83 7.62 9.26 16.21
N GLY A 84 6.41 9.70 15.90
CA GLY A 84 5.21 8.92 16.16
C GLY A 84 4.31 8.87 14.92
N HIS A 85 3.43 7.88 14.89
CA HIS A 85 2.54 7.61 13.77
C HIS A 85 1.20 7.07 14.25
N GLY A 86 0.15 7.33 13.48
CA GLY A 86 -1.09 6.60 13.60
C GLY A 86 -2.24 7.31 14.31
N TRP A 87 -2.06 8.56 14.77
CA TRP A 87 -3.21 9.28 15.32
C TRP A 87 -4.27 9.56 14.25
N ASP A 88 -5.55 9.46 14.67
CA ASP A 88 -6.70 9.65 13.80
C ASP A 88 -7.86 10.30 14.57
N GLU A 89 -8.03 11.61 14.42
CA GLU A 89 -9.07 12.39 15.10
C GLU A 89 -10.49 11.95 14.71
N SER A 90 -10.67 11.33 13.55
CA SER A 90 -11.99 10.84 13.11
C SER A 90 -12.52 9.73 14.00
N ARG A 91 -11.64 9.08 14.78
CA ARG A 91 -11.98 8.04 15.75
C ARG A 91 -12.13 8.55 17.18
N TRP A 92 -11.90 9.85 17.40
CA TRP A 92 -11.95 10.46 18.73
C TRP A 92 -13.32 11.12 19.02
N PRO A 93 -13.78 11.08 20.27
CA PRO A 93 -15.09 11.63 20.61
C PRO A 93 -15.25 13.12 20.32
N ASP A 94 -14.18 13.91 20.39
CA ASP A 94 -14.18 15.35 20.13
C ASP A 94 -13.88 15.72 18.66
N GLY A 95 -13.43 14.77 17.85
CA GLY A 95 -13.11 14.95 16.43
C GLY A 95 -12.03 16.01 16.14
N ARG A 96 -11.21 16.37 17.14
CA ARG A 96 -10.24 17.47 17.05
C ARG A 96 -8.81 16.95 16.89
N PRO A 97 -8.05 17.47 15.92
CA PRO A 97 -6.63 17.14 15.78
C PRO A 97 -5.80 17.63 16.97
N LEU A 98 -4.58 17.11 17.07
CA LEU A 98 -3.57 17.55 18.04
C LEU A 98 -3.09 18.95 17.70
N THR A 99 -2.80 19.76 18.73
CA THR A 99 -2.24 21.10 18.60
C THR A 99 -0.77 21.15 18.96
N THR A 100 -0.05 22.14 18.42
CA THR A 100 1.36 22.40 18.76
C THR A 100 1.54 22.62 20.28
N THR A 101 0.66 23.41 20.89
CA THR A 101 0.70 23.70 22.34
C THR A 101 0.51 22.45 23.20
N GLU A 102 -0.39 21.54 22.81
CA GLU A 102 -0.60 20.26 23.49
C GLU A 102 0.66 19.37 23.40
N LEU A 103 1.30 19.30 22.22
CA LEU A 103 2.54 18.54 22.03
C LEU A 103 3.70 19.13 22.86
N ASP A 104 3.85 20.45 22.87
CA ASP A 104 4.89 21.12 23.67
C ASP A 104 4.75 20.80 25.16
N THR A 105 3.52 20.78 25.65
CA THR A 105 3.20 20.43 27.03
C THR A 105 3.49 18.96 27.32
N ALA A 106 2.96 18.04 26.51
CA ALA A 106 3.09 16.60 26.72
C ALA A 106 4.54 16.12 26.61
N ALA A 107 5.31 16.66 25.67
CA ALA A 107 6.70 16.29 25.45
C ALA A 107 7.71 17.21 26.18
N SER A 108 7.25 18.08 27.07
CA SER A 108 8.12 18.99 27.82
C SER A 108 9.06 19.84 26.95
N GLY A 109 8.51 20.39 25.84
CA GLY A 109 9.22 21.26 24.89
C GLY A 109 10.20 20.54 23.96
N ARG A 110 10.13 19.24 23.82
CA ARG A 110 11.00 18.46 22.93
C ARG A 110 10.54 18.52 21.47
N ALA A 111 11.44 18.17 20.55
CA ALA A 111 11.14 18.05 19.14
C ALA A 111 10.29 16.80 18.90
N VAL A 112 9.07 16.98 18.39
CA VAL A 112 8.06 15.95 18.15
C VAL A 112 7.52 16.06 16.76
N TYR A 113 7.46 14.93 16.05
CA TYR A 113 6.75 14.71 14.80
C TYR A 113 5.76 13.56 14.99
N LEU A 114 4.47 13.81 14.82
CA LEU A 114 3.42 12.80 14.89
C LEU A 114 2.64 12.79 13.57
N ALA A 115 2.88 11.80 12.73
CA ALA A 115 2.13 11.61 11.50
C ALA A 115 0.69 11.19 11.79
N ARG A 116 -0.27 11.79 11.09
CA ARG A 116 -1.62 11.26 11.03
C ARG A 116 -1.61 9.88 10.38
N ILE A 117 -2.63 9.07 10.63
CA ILE A 117 -2.74 7.71 10.09
C ILE A 117 -2.60 7.66 8.56
N ASP A 118 -3.09 8.65 7.82
CA ASP A 118 -3.02 8.74 6.36
C ASP A 118 -1.68 9.30 5.82
N VAL A 119 -0.74 9.65 6.69
CA VAL A 119 0.58 10.27 6.41
C VAL A 119 0.57 11.51 5.51
N HIS A 120 -0.61 12.10 5.23
CA HIS A 120 -0.76 13.35 4.47
C HIS A 120 -0.78 14.61 5.33
N SER A 121 -0.77 14.45 6.65
CA SER A 121 -0.62 15.54 7.62
C SER A 121 0.17 15.09 8.85
N ALA A 122 0.73 16.05 9.57
CA ALA A 122 1.41 15.78 10.82
C ALA A 122 1.25 16.92 11.81
N ALA A 123 1.09 16.56 13.09
CA ALA A 123 1.24 17.48 14.22
C ALA A 123 2.71 17.54 14.65
N ALA A 124 3.17 18.73 15.00
CA ALA A 124 4.56 18.90 15.42
C ALA A 124 4.70 19.95 16.54
N SER A 125 5.67 19.71 17.43
CA SER A 125 6.01 20.65 18.49
C SER A 125 6.70 21.90 17.97
N THR A 126 6.67 22.98 18.74
CA THR A 126 7.39 24.22 18.44
C THR A 126 8.88 23.98 18.25
N ALA A 127 9.49 23.13 19.08
CA ALA A 127 10.91 22.81 19.00
C ALA A 127 11.32 22.15 17.67
N LEU A 128 10.46 21.35 17.05
CA LEU A 128 10.72 20.79 15.72
C LEU A 128 10.47 21.83 14.62
N ARG A 129 9.32 22.53 14.67
CA ARG A 129 8.92 23.53 13.67
C ARG A 129 9.98 24.62 13.48
N GLN A 130 10.61 25.08 14.57
CA GLN A 130 11.66 26.11 14.55
C GLN A 130 12.97 25.65 13.86
N ARG A 131 13.18 24.34 13.72
CA ARG A 131 14.38 23.78 13.06
C ARG A 131 14.24 23.66 11.53
N VAL A 132 13.04 23.86 10.98
CA VAL A 132 12.75 23.65 9.56
C VAL A 132 12.78 24.98 8.81
N PRO A 133 13.81 25.25 8.00
CA PRO A 133 13.90 26.49 7.22
C PRO A 133 12.73 26.61 6.23
N GLY A 134 12.14 27.80 6.10
CA GLY A 134 11.08 28.08 5.14
C GLY A 134 9.72 27.43 5.47
N LEU A 135 9.56 26.85 6.65
CA LEU A 135 8.32 26.15 7.01
C LEU A 135 7.10 27.06 7.06
N ALA A 136 7.26 28.27 7.59
CA ALA A 136 6.15 29.21 7.77
C ALA A 136 5.62 29.78 6.44
N GLU A 137 6.45 29.79 5.41
CA GLU A 137 6.12 30.25 4.05
C GLU A 137 5.58 29.15 3.17
N ALA A 138 5.67 27.89 3.60
CA ALA A 138 5.27 26.74 2.80
C ALA A 138 3.73 26.59 2.78
N ALA A 139 3.21 26.22 1.61
CA ALA A 139 1.79 25.94 1.45
C ALA A 139 1.34 24.82 2.39
N GLY A 140 0.23 25.04 3.08
CA GLY A 140 -0.29 24.09 4.09
C GLY A 140 0.26 24.30 5.50
N PHE A 141 1.03 25.37 5.75
CA PHE A 141 1.45 25.76 7.09
C PHE A 141 0.28 26.32 7.91
N HIS A 142 0.24 25.92 9.16
CA HIS A 142 -0.61 26.51 10.19
C HIS A 142 0.16 26.61 11.51
N PRO A 143 0.08 27.72 12.26
CA PRO A 143 0.90 27.92 13.47
C PRO A 143 0.57 26.92 14.59
N GLU A 144 -0.68 26.48 14.69
CA GLU A 144 -1.16 25.65 15.80
C GLU A 144 -1.62 24.25 15.38
N TRP A 145 -2.22 24.10 14.19
CA TRP A 145 -2.79 22.84 13.74
C TRP A 145 -1.80 21.99 12.94
N PRO A 146 -2.12 20.71 12.67
CA PRO A 146 -1.31 19.85 11.81
C PRO A 146 -0.99 20.50 10.46
N LEU A 147 0.21 20.24 9.97
CA LEU A 147 0.70 20.71 8.68
C LEU A 147 0.28 19.75 7.57
N ILE A 148 -0.07 20.29 6.40
CA ILE A 148 -0.44 19.53 5.19
C ILE A 148 0.42 19.97 4.00
N GLY A 149 0.36 19.21 2.89
CA GLY A 149 1.00 19.58 1.64
C GLY A 149 2.51 19.87 1.79
N ALA A 150 3.00 20.94 1.13
CA ALA A 150 4.43 21.28 1.12
C ALA A 150 5.01 21.50 2.53
N ALA A 151 4.26 22.12 3.44
CA ALA A 151 4.71 22.31 4.82
C ALA A 151 4.91 20.97 5.55
N HIS A 152 4.01 20.01 5.33
CA HIS A 152 4.16 18.67 5.88
C HIS A 152 5.38 17.95 5.28
N HIS A 153 5.60 18.02 3.97
CA HIS A 153 6.73 17.38 3.30
C HIS A 153 8.07 17.91 3.82
N LEU A 154 8.21 19.25 3.96
CA LEU A 154 9.40 19.86 4.56
C LEU A 154 9.64 19.39 6.00
N LEU A 155 8.59 19.39 6.82
CA LEU A 155 8.66 18.95 8.21
C LEU A 155 9.07 17.47 8.30
N ARG A 156 8.44 16.59 7.53
CA ARG A 156 8.72 15.14 7.49
C ARG A 156 10.16 14.86 7.06
N ALA A 157 10.63 15.52 6.01
CA ALA A 157 12.00 15.38 5.53
C ALA A 157 13.01 15.76 6.61
N HIS A 158 12.79 16.88 7.31
CA HIS A 158 13.66 17.33 8.39
C HIS A 158 13.65 16.38 9.60
N ALA A 159 12.47 15.96 10.04
CA ALA A 159 12.32 15.02 11.15
C ALA A 159 13.00 13.67 10.88
N ARG A 160 12.85 13.14 9.64
CA ARG A 160 13.50 11.91 9.22
C ARG A 160 15.01 12.05 9.10
N GLY A 161 15.51 13.20 8.65
CA GLY A 161 16.93 13.52 8.59
C GLY A 161 17.62 13.52 9.97
N ALA A 162 16.87 13.56 11.06
CA ALA A 162 17.41 13.45 12.40
C ALA A 162 17.83 12.00 12.77
N PHE A 163 17.36 10.99 12.02
CA PHE A 163 17.79 9.60 12.22
C PHE A 163 19.16 9.35 11.58
N SER A 164 20.03 8.64 12.29
CA SER A 164 21.29 8.16 11.73
C SER A 164 21.06 7.12 10.63
N ALA A 165 22.03 6.93 9.75
CA ALA A 165 22.00 5.85 8.74
C ALA A 165 21.76 4.47 9.40
N ALA A 166 22.38 4.21 10.55
CA ALA A 166 22.16 2.98 11.32
C ALA A 166 20.72 2.85 11.82
N GLY A 167 20.11 3.94 12.29
CA GLY A 167 18.70 3.96 12.74
C GLY A 167 17.75 3.69 11.57
N ARG A 168 17.98 4.31 10.39
CA ARG A 168 17.20 4.02 9.19
C ARG A 168 17.36 2.57 8.72
N ALA A 169 18.59 2.03 8.76
CA ALA A 169 18.85 0.63 8.42
C ALA A 169 18.14 -0.35 9.38
N GLN A 170 18.11 -0.04 10.68
CA GLN A 170 17.35 -0.80 11.67
C GLN A 170 15.84 -0.76 11.37
N ALA A 171 15.30 0.41 11.05
CA ALA A 171 13.90 0.57 10.70
C ALA A 171 13.54 -0.28 9.46
N ARG A 172 14.32 -0.19 8.37
CA ARG A 172 14.12 -1.00 7.16
C ARG A 172 14.12 -2.49 7.45
N ARG A 173 15.08 -2.95 8.26
CA ARG A 173 15.16 -4.37 8.64
C ARG A 173 13.95 -4.79 9.45
N ALA A 174 13.52 -4.00 10.44
CA ALA A 174 12.33 -4.29 11.25
C ALA A 174 11.06 -4.41 10.38
N ALA A 175 10.88 -3.56 9.38
CA ALA A 175 9.76 -3.64 8.45
C ALA A 175 9.81 -4.90 7.57
N LEU A 176 10.99 -5.25 7.05
CA LEU A 176 11.15 -6.46 6.23
C LEU A 176 11.01 -7.74 7.05
N ASP A 177 11.51 -7.77 8.29
CA ASP A 177 11.29 -8.89 9.22
C ASP A 177 9.80 -9.05 9.54
N ALA A 178 9.09 -7.94 9.76
CA ALA A 178 7.63 -7.95 9.94
C ALA A 178 6.92 -8.50 8.70
N ALA A 179 7.31 -8.07 7.50
CA ALA A 179 6.76 -8.63 6.25
C ALA A 179 6.98 -10.14 6.15
N ALA A 180 8.21 -10.61 6.41
CA ALA A 180 8.53 -12.04 6.41
C ALA A 180 7.68 -12.83 7.41
N SER A 181 7.46 -12.29 8.62
CA SER A 181 6.63 -12.93 9.66
C SER A 181 5.14 -13.02 9.31
N LEU A 182 4.70 -12.30 8.28
CA LEU A 182 3.33 -12.27 7.78
C LEU A 182 3.15 -13.00 6.44
N GLY A 183 4.11 -13.84 6.05
CA GLY A 183 4.02 -14.62 4.82
C GLY A 183 4.23 -13.80 3.54
N ILE A 184 4.80 -12.59 3.64
CA ILE A 184 5.09 -11.70 2.52
C ILE A 184 6.52 -11.94 2.04
N VAL A 185 6.70 -12.19 0.76
CA VAL A 185 8.03 -12.46 0.14
C VAL A 185 8.49 -11.35 -0.78
N SER A 186 7.60 -10.44 -1.15
CA SER A 186 7.94 -9.27 -1.98
C SER A 186 7.11 -8.08 -1.54
N VAL A 187 7.74 -6.90 -1.54
CA VAL A 187 7.10 -5.62 -1.26
C VAL A 187 7.41 -4.61 -2.36
N HIS A 188 6.42 -3.78 -2.70
CA HIS A 188 6.61 -2.68 -3.64
C HIS A 188 6.76 -1.37 -2.85
N GLU A 189 7.99 -0.88 -2.76
CA GLU A 189 8.25 0.46 -2.19
C GLU A 189 7.78 1.53 -3.15
N CYS A 190 6.83 2.36 -2.71
CA CYS A 190 6.36 3.54 -3.42
C CYS A 190 7.11 4.78 -2.92
N GLY A 191 8.39 4.87 -3.30
CA GLY A 191 9.28 5.94 -2.90
C GLY A 191 9.22 7.18 -3.79
N GLY A 192 9.89 8.23 -3.37
CA GLY A 192 9.97 9.49 -4.15
C GLY A 192 10.78 10.55 -3.42
N PRO A 193 11.06 11.69 -4.10
CA PRO A 193 11.82 12.80 -3.50
C PRO A 193 11.19 13.29 -2.19
N GLU A 194 9.86 13.32 -2.13
CA GLU A 194 9.10 13.81 -0.98
C GLU A 194 8.76 12.71 0.03
N ILE A 195 8.94 11.42 -0.31
CA ILE A 195 8.69 10.26 0.57
C ILE A 195 9.91 9.96 1.43
N GLY A 196 10.90 9.26 0.87
CA GLY A 196 12.15 8.86 1.50
C GLY A 196 13.35 9.69 1.06
N GLY A 197 13.28 10.25 -0.15
CA GLY A 197 14.42 10.82 -0.84
C GLY A 197 15.31 9.74 -1.47
N LEU A 198 16.19 10.17 -2.36
CA LEU A 198 16.99 9.28 -3.21
C LEU A 198 17.97 8.39 -2.40
N GLU A 199 18.57 8.94 -1.35
CA GLU A 199 19.52 8.20 -0.52
C GLU A 199 18.83 7.02 0.18
N ASP A 200 17.72 7.28 0.87
CA ASP A 200 16.96 6.25 1.57
C ASP A 200 16.42 5.17 0.63
N PHE A 201 15.90 5.60 -0.55
CA PHE A 201 15.40 4.67 -1.56
C PHE A 201 16.50 3.73 -2.08
N ARG A 202 17.67 4.25 -2.40
CA ARG A 202 18.82 3.44 -2.85
C ARG A 202 19.35 2.52 -1.75
N GLU A 203 19.44 3.01 -0.51
CA GLU A 203 19.83 2.20 0.63
C GLU A 203 18.84 1.06 0.89
N LEU A 204 17.52 1.31 0.70
CA LEU A 204 16.50 0.28 0.81
C LEU A 204 16.66 -0.78 -0.28
N LEU A 205 16.82 -0.39 -1.54
CA LEU A 205 17.01 -1.33 -2.65
C LEU A 205 18.30 -2.16 -2.51
N ALA A 206 19.31 -1.62 -1.83
CA ALA A 206 20.56 -2.31 -1.54
C ALA A 206 20.51 -3.15 -0.25
N THR A 207 19.40 -3.14 0.48
CA THR A 207 19.27 -3.88 1.74
C THR A 207 19.20 -5.38 1.45
N GLU A 208 20.18 -6.13 1.94
CA GLU A 208 20.16 -7.60 1.85
C GLU A 208 19.15 -8.17 2.84
N HIS A 209 18.09 -8.77 2.31
CA HIS A 209 17.04 -9.43 3.09
C HIS A 209 16.39 -10.58 2.29
N GLY A 210 15.70 -11.49 3.00
CA GLY A 210 14.94 -12.58 2.37
C GLY A 210 13.69 -12.12 1.63
N VAL A 211 13.08 -10.99 2.03
CA VAL A 211 11.98 -10.34 1.31
C VAL A 211 12.55 -9.51 0.17
N GLN A 212 11.99 -9.69 -1.03
CA GLN A 212 12.37 -8.92 -2.22
C GLN A 212 11.75 -7.53 -2.16
N VAL A 213 12.54 -6.48 -2.37
CA VAL A 213 12.07 -5.11 -2.52
C VAL A 213 12.07 -4.72 -4.00
N THR A 214 10.93 -4.25 -4.51
CA THR A 214 10.81 -3.65 -5.83
C THR A 214 10.44 -2.18 -5.65
N GLY A 215 11.31 -1.28 -6.08
CA GLY A 215 11.11 0.16 -5.87
C GLY A 215 10.45 0.83 -7.08
N TYR A 216 9.47 1.69 -6.82
CA TYR A 216 8.89 2.64 -7.76
C TYR A 216 9.25 4.04 -7.31
N TRP A 217 9.61 4.91 -8.27
CA TRP A 217 10.09 6.26 -7.97
C TRP A 217 9.11 7.33 -8.44
N GLY A 218 8.53 8.08 -7.51
CA GLY A 218 7.51 9.10 -7.73
C GLY A 218 8.09 10.45 -8.14
N GLU A 219 8.69 10.51 -9.34
CA GLU A 219 9.19 11.75 -9.95
C GLU A 219 8.77 11.82 -11.43
N PRO A 220 8.22 12.99 -11.92
CA PRO A 220 7.69 13.07 -13.26
C PRO A 220 8.79 13.13 -14.31
N ALA A 221 8.70 12.29 -15.34
CA ALA A 221 9.54 12.35 -16.53
C ALA A 221 9.03 13.41 -17.50
N ARG A 222 9.95 14.16 -18.12
CA ARG A 222 9.66 15.22 -19.10
C ARG A 222 9.70 14.73 -20.54
N ASP A 223 10.56 13.76 -20.81
CA ASP A 223 10.77 13.12 -22.10
C ASP A 223 11.30 11.70 -21.89
N PRO A 224 11.37 10.83 -22.92
CA PRO A 224 11.81 9.45 -22.81
C PRO A 224 13.24 9.27 -22.32
N ASP A 225 14.16 10.17 -22.69
CA ASP A 225 15.56 10.11 -22.27
C ASP A 225 15.65 10.39 -20.75
N HIS A 226 14.96 11.44 -20.30
CA HIS A 226 14.85 11.75 -18.86
C HIS A 226 14.20 10.62 -18.07
N ALA A 227 13.19 9.93 -18.62
CA ALA A 227 12.62 8.74 -17.97
C ALA A 227 13.68 7.64 -17.76
N GLY A 228 14.49 7.37 -18.79
CA GLY A 228 15.61 6.43 -18.70
C GLY A 228 16.68 6.85 -17.70
N GLU A 229 17.03 8.13 -17.67
CA GLU A 229 17.98 8.70 -16.70
C GLU A 229 17.49 8.56 -15.26
N LEU A 230 16.23 8.85 -14.98
CA LEU A 230 15.64 8.68 -13.63
C LEU A 230 15.68 7.21 -13.17
N VAL A 231 15.29 6.26 -14.02
CA VAL A 231 15.35 4.83 -13.70
C VAL A 231 16.80 4.40 -13.45
N ALA A 232 17.75 4.78 -14.30
CA ALA A 232 19.16 4.47 -14.13
C ALA A 232 19.75 5.09 -12.85
N ALA A 233 19.37 6.32 -12.55
CA ALA A 233 19.85 7.03 -11.37
C ALA A 233 19.27 6.48 -10.06
N THR A 234 18.04 6.01 -10.06
CA THR A 234 17.36 5.54 -8.84
C THR A 234 17.48 4.05 -8.61
N GLY A 235 17.60 3.25 -9.67
CA GLY A 235 17.46 1.80 -9.64
C GLY A 235 16.00 1.33 -9.56
N ALA A 236 15.04 2.23 -9.80
CA ALA A 236 13.63 1.91 -9.76
C ALA A 236 13.19 0.99 -10.91
N ALA A 237 12.19 0.14 -10.65
CA ALA A 237 11.55 -0.69 -11.66
C ALA A 237 10.59 0.10 -12.56
N GLY A 238 10.17 1.30 -12.14
CA GLY A 238 9.31 2.20 -12.89
C GLY A 238 9.21 3.56 -12.22
N LEU A 239 8.66 4.53 -12.95
CA LEU A 239 8.41 5.89 -12.47
C LEU A 239 6.93 5.98 -12.06
N ALA A 240 6.63 5.54 -10.86
CA ALA A 240 5.28 5.26 -10.38
C ALA A 240 5.23 5.32 -8.85
N GLY A 241 4.20 4.73 -8.27
CA GLY A 241 3.97 4.79 -6.83
C GLY A 241 3.44 6.16 -6.45
N ASP A 242 3.97 6.74 -5.38
CA ASP A 242 3.49 8.00 -4.84
C ASP A 242 4.03 9.23 -5.57
N LEU A 243 3.83 9.23 -6.89
CA LEU A 243 3.84 10.47 -7.68
C LEU A 243 2.45 11.13 -7.55
N PHE A 244 2.35 12.08 -6.64
CA PHE A 244 1.10 12.66 -6.19
C PHE A 244 0.41 13.52 -7.26
N VAL A 245 -0.77 13.09 -7.75
CA VAL A 245 -1.69 13.98 -8.48
C VAL A 245 -2.51 14.80 -7.48
N ASP A 246 -2.89 14.15 -6.38
CA ASP A 246 -3.61 14.76 -5.25
C ASP A 246 -3.15 14.17 -3.91
N GLY A 247 -3.88 14.44 -2.84
CA GLY A 247 -3.62 13.87 -1.51
C GLY A 247 -4.72 12.89 -1.07
N ALA A 248 -5.01 12.84 0.24
CA ALA A 248 -5.92 11.87 0.86
C ALA A 248 -7.24 12.48 1.36
N LEU A 249 -8.29 11.67 1.41
CA LEU A 249 -9.62 12.07 1.90
C LEU A 249 -9.60 12.44 3.38
N GLY A 250 -8.88 11.68 4.20
CA GLY A 250 -8.78 11.93 5.63
C GLY A 250 -8.28 13.33 5.97
N SER A 251 -7.23 13.76 5.31
CA SER A 251 -6.62 15.10 5.44
C SER A 251 -7.30 16.18 4.58
N ARG A 252 -8.37 15.86 3.87
CA ARG A 252 -9.10 16.76 2.93
C ARG A 252 -8.21 17.36 1.85
N THR A 253 -7.26 16.58 1.38
CA THR A 253 -6.31 16.97 0.32
C THR A 253 -6.50 16.19 -0.98
N ALA A 254 -7.33 15.13 -1.01
CA ALA A 254 -7.76 14.50 -2.25
C ALA A 254 -8.55 15.50 -3.10
N TRP A 255 -8.23 15.59 -4.42
CA TRP A 255 -8.80 16.60 -5.30
C TRP A 255 -10.13 16.15 -5.89
N LEU A 256 -11.20 16.86 -5.48
CA LEU A 256 -12.60 16.57 -5.80
C LEU A 256 -13.17 17.55 -6.80
N ARG A 257 -14.18 17.11 -7.57
CA ARG A 257 -15.01 17.98 -8.42
C ARG A 257 -15.97 18.82 -7.61
N GLU A 258 -16.52 18.24 -6.54
CA GLU A 258 -17.41 18.92 -5.61
C GLU A 258 -16.74 19.06 -4.25
N PRO A 259 -17.02 20.14 -3.50
CA PRO A 259 -16.43 20.36 -2.19
C PRO A 259 -16.64 19.19 -1.21
N TYR A 260 -15.76 19.10 -0.23
CA TYR A 260 -15.95 18.23 0.93
C TYR A 260 -17.26 18.58 1.64
N HIS A 261 -17.98 17.56 2.12
CA HIS A 261 -19.24 17.77 2.83
C HIS A 261 -19.01 18.48 4.17
N ASP A 262 -18.01 18.08 4.91
CA ASP A 262 -17.62 18.64 6.20
C ASP A 262 -16.67 19.85 6.09
N ALA A 263 -16.27 20.24 4.88
CA ALA A 263 -15.44 21.40 4.59
C ALA A 263 -15.81 22.04 3.23
N PRO A 264 -16.99 22.70 3.14
CA PRO A 264 -17.55 23.17 1.86
C PRO A 264 -16.76 24.32 1.19
N HIS A 265 -15.70 24.78 1.82
CA HIS A 265 -14.79 25.81 1.29
C HIS A 265 -13.60 25.24 0.50
N THR A 266 -13.45 23.92 0.42
CA THR A 266 -12.33 23.29 -0.29
C THR A 266 -12.78 22.07 -1.11
N CYS A 267 -12.10 21.87 -2.24
CA CYS A 267 -12.15 20.68 -3.08
C CYS A 267 -10.85 19.85 -2.99
N GLY A 268 -10.03 20.06 -1.97
CA GLY A 268 -8.71 19.44 -1.88
C GLY A 268 -7.63 20.17 -2.67
N SER A 269 -6.57 19.45 -3.04
CA SER A 269 -5.37 20.02 -3.66
C SER A 269 -4.95 19.23 -4.89
N ARG A 270 -4.72 19.93 -6.01
CA ARG A 270 -4.07 19.35 -7.17
C ARG A 270 -2.56 19.62 -7.08
N HIS A 271 -1.74 18.56 -7.13
CA HIS A 271 -0.28 18.69 -7.07
C HIS A 271 0.39 18.70 -8.45
N LEU A 272 -0.15 17.94 -9.41
CA LEU A 272 0.34 17.91 -10.79
C LEU A 272 -0.71 18.47 -11.74
N ASP A 273 -0.28 19.32 -12.70
CA ASP A 273 -1.16 19.77 -13.76
C ASP A 273 -1.33 18.71 -14.87
N ALA A 274 -2.30 18.93 -15.75
CA ALA A 274 -2.65 17.98 -16.80
C ALA A 274 -1.53 17.78 -17.82
N GLU A 275 -0.73 18.81 -18.08
CA GLU A 275 0.40 18.77 -19.01
C GLU A 275 1.52 17.88 -18.47
N THR A 276 1.87 18.04 -17.20
CA THR A 276 2.88 17.20 -16.53
C THR A 276 2.45 15.73 -16.46
N VAL A 277 1.18 15.45 -16.12
CA VAL A 277 0.65 14.09 -16.09
C VAL A 277 0.71 13.44 -17.47
N GLU A 278 0.31 14.15 -18.52
CA GLU A 278 0.34 13.64 -19.89
C GLU A 278 1.76 13.45 -20.40
N ALA A 279 2.66 14.41 -20.16
CA ALA A 279 4.07 14.33 -20.55
C ALA A 279 4.76 13.13 -19.88
N HIS A 280 4.49 12.88 -18.60
CA HIS A 280 5.02 11.74 -17.87
C HIS A 280 4.56 10.39 -18.49
N LEU A 281 3.26 10.23 -18.72
CA LEU A 281 2.70 9.02 -19.34
C LEU A 281 3.23 8.81 -20.77
N ASP A 282 3.30 9.86 -21.57
CA ASP A 282 3.85 9.82 -22.92
C ASP A 282 5.32 9.40 -22.93
N SER A 283 6.13 10.04 -22.09
CA SER A 283 7.57 9.78 -21.95
C SER A 283 7.84 8.33 -21.55
N CYS A 284 7.17 7.85 -20.50
CA CYS A 284 7.31 6.49 -20.01
C CYS A 284 6.78 5.46 -21.03
N THR A 285 5.65 5.72 -21.70
CA THR A 285 5.13 4.83 -22.75
C THR A 285 6.12 4.68 -23.89
N ARG A 286 6.73 5.76 -24.36
CA ARG A 286 7.75 5.76 -25.43
C ARG A 286 9.05 5.07 -25.01
N ALA A 287 9.44 5.22 -23.75
CA ALA A 287 10.62 4.56 -23.16
C ALA A 287 10.38 3.09 -22.81
N GLY A 288 9.12 2.60 -22.83
CA GLY A 288 8.78 1.24 -22.39
C GLY A 288 8.91 1.05 -20.87
N ILE A 289 8.76 2.14 -20.10
CA ILE A 289 8.88 2.17 -18.64
C ILE A 289 7.47 2.23 -18.03
N THR A 290 7.27 1.50 -16.93
CA THR A 290 6.04 1.63 -16.13
C THR A 290 5.93 3.03 -15.55
N ALA A 291 4.82 3.72 -15.86
CA ALA A 291 4.41 4.97 -15.23
C ALA A 291 3.30 4.72 -14.22
N GLY A 292 3.14 5.62 -13.25
CA GLY A 292 2.01 5.55 -12.34
C GLY A 292 1.88 6.79 -11.48
N PHE A 293 0.80 6.84 -10.71
CA PHE A 293 0.45 7.99 -9.88
C PHE A 293 -0.29 7.55 -8.62
N HIS A 294 -0.07 8.28 -7.53
CA HIS A 294 -1.01 8.38 -6.43
C HIS A 294 -2.22 9.19 -6.90
N VAL A 295 -3.42 8.60 -6.86
CA VAL A 295 -4.64 9.25 -7.36
C VAL A 295 -5.88 8.74 -6.61
N ILE A 296 -6.57 9.63 -5.90
CA ILE A 296 -7.70 9.30 -5.01
C ILE A 296 -8.99 9.99 -5.44
N GLY A 297 -9.00 11.33 -5.50
CA GLY A 297 -10.19 12.12 -5.78
C GLY A 297 -10.69 11.99 -7.22
N ASP A 298 -11.99 12.13 -7.41
CA ASP A 298 -12.66 11.96 -8.72
C ASP A 298 -12.18 12.97 -9.79
N ALA A 299 -11.74 14.15 -9.40
CA ALA A 299 -11.13 15.12 -10.30
C ALA A 299 -9.73 14.67 -10.73
N ALA A 300 -8.90 14.18 -9.80
CA ALA A 300 -7.58 13.65 -10.07
C ALA A 300 -7.63 12.40 -10.95
N VAL A 301 -8.49 11.44 -10.61
CA VAL A 301 -8.73 10.22 -11.42
C VAL A 301 -9.11 10.59 -12.84
N THR A 302 -9.99 11.58 -13.03
CA THR A 302 -10.39 12.03 -14.36
C THR A 302 -9.22 12.59 -15.15
N GLN A 303 -8.39 13.44 -14.53
CA GLN A 303 -7.23 14.03 -15.19
C GLN A 303 -6.28 12.95 -15.72
N VAL A 304 -5.98 11.93 -14.90
CA VAL A 304 -5.06 10.85 -15.27
C VAL A 304 -5.65 9.96 -16.37
N ILE A 305 -6.93 9.60 -16.28
CA ILE A 305 -7.58 8.73 -17.27
C ILE A 305 -7.73 9.43 -18.61
N ASP A 306 -8.02 10.74 -18.62
CA ASP A 306 -8.06 11.54 -19.84
C ASP A 306 -6.66 11.62 -20.50
N ALA A 307 -5.60 11.78 -19.72
CA ALA A 307 -4.23 11.75 -20.21
C ALA A 307 -3.85 10.38 -20.80
N LEU A 308 -4.19 9.28 -20.12
CA LEU A 308 -4.03 7.90 -20.64
C LEU A 308 -4.76 7.71 -21.98
N GLY A 309 -5.97 8.24 -22.11
CA GLY A 309 -6.73 8.22 -23.35
C GLY A 309 -5.98 8.90 -24.50
N ARG A 310 -5.49 10.12 -24.28
CA ARG A 310 -4.72 10.88 -25.28
C ARG A 310 -3.40 10.21 -25.66
N VAL A 311 -2.69 9.61 -24.70
CA VAL A 311 -1.46 8.84 -24.96
C VAL A 311 -1.79 7.59 -25.80
N ALA A 312 -2.91 6.90 -25.48
CA ALA A 312 -3.35 5.75 -26.27
C ALA A 312 -3.81 6.12 -27.69
N GLU A 313 -4.41 7.28 -27.90
CA GLU A 313 -4.72 7.81 -29.24
C GLU A 313 -3.45 8.06 -30.07
N ARG A 314 -2.36 8.54 -29.47
CA ARG A 314 -1.09 8.79 -30.15
C ARG A 314 -0.27 7.54 -30.45
N HIS A 315 -0.17 6.62 -29.50
CA HIS A 315 0.75 5.47 -29.57
C HIS A 315 0.06 4.14 -29.75
N GLY A 316 -1.25 4.09 -29.64
CA GLY A 316 -2.07 2.88 -29.68
C GLY A 316 -2.19 2.17 -28.34
N VAL A 317 -3.33 1.52 -28.10
CA VAL A 317 -3.60 0.74 -26.89
C VAL A 317 -2.51 -0.30 -26.57
N PRO A 318 -1.96 -1.05 -27.56
CA PRO A 318 -0.91 -2.04 -27.27
C PRO A 318 0.39 -1.44 -26.72
N ALA A 319 0.72 -0.19 -27.07
CA ALA A 319 1.91 0.48 -26.55
C ALA A 319 1.73 0.80 -25.08
N VAL A 320 0.59 1.37 -24.68
CA VAL A 320 0.23 1.66 -23.29
C VAL A 320 0.17 0.38 -22.46
N ALA A 321 -0.54 -0.64 -22.95
CA ALA A 321 -0.75 -1.90 -22.22
C ALA A 321 0.57 -2.66 -21.94
N ARG A 322 1.55 -2.60 -22.84
CA ARG A 322 2.85 -3.27 -22.65
C ARG A 322 3.67 -2.68 -21.50
N CYS A 323 3.48 -1.42 -21.18
CA CYS A 323 4.22 -0.75 -20.10
C CYS A 323 3.77 -1.16 -18.70
N GLY A 324 2.56 -1.76 -18.57
CA GLY A 324 2.03 -2.13 -17.28
C GLY A 324 1.88 -0.92 -16.35
N HIS A 325 1.38 0.22 -16.89
CA HIS A 325 1.14 1.40 -16.06
C HIS A 325 0.25 1.08 -14.87
N ARG A 326 0.51 1.71 -13.73
CA ARG A 326 -0.21 1.41 -12.50
C ARG A 326 -0.74 2.69 -11.84
N LEU A 327 -1.91 2.60 -11.25
CA LEU A 327 -2.50 3.69 -10.48
C LEU A 327 -2.72 3.22 -9.04
N GLU A 328 -2.25 4.01 -8.11
CA GLU A 328 -2.36 3.74 -6.68
C GLU A 328 -3.68 4.29 -6.15
N HIS A 329 -4.28 3.57 -5.23
CA HIS A 329 -5.52 3.87 -4.50
C HIS A 329 -6.79 3.79 -5.34
N LEU A 330 -6.97 4.62 -6.37
CA LEU A 330 -8.14 4.60 -7.26
C LEU A 330 -9.48 4.51 -6.49
N GLU A 331 -9.64 5.31 -5.44
CA GLU A 331 -10.79 5.20 -4.56
C GLU A 331 -12.09 5.68 -5.22
N MET A 332 -12.03 6.69 -6.10
CA MET A 332 -13.21 7.31 -6.73
C MET A 332 -13.23 7.09 -8.24
N VAL A 333 -13.65 5.91 -8.67
CA VAL A 333 -13.67 5.50 -10.11
C VAL A 333 -15.09 5.21 -10.57
N SER A 334 -15.51 5.85 -11.66
CA SER A 334 -16.78 5.57 -12.33
C SER A 334 -16.70 4.32 -13.23
N ALA A 335 -17.87 3.75 -13.58
CA ALA A 335 -17.94 2.59 -14.47
C ALA A 335 -17.31 2.83 -15.85
N ALA A 336 -17.48 4.04 -16.42
CA ALA A 336 -16.87 4.39 -17.70
C ALA A 336 -15.34 4.42 -17.61
N GLN A 337 -14.82 4.97 -16.51
CA GLN A 337 -13.38 5.04 -16.24
C GLN A 337 -12.77 3.64 -16.00
N ALA A 338 -13.43 2.81 -15.21
CA ALA A 338 -13.02 1.41 -15.02
C ALA A 338 -12.96 0.65 -16.34
N GLY A 339 -13.94 0.82 -17.24
CA GLY A 339 -13.93 0.25 -18.57
C GLY A 339 -12.78 0.74 -19.45
N GLN A 340 -12.38 2.00 -19.30
CA GLN A 340 -11.23 2.56 -20.01
C GLN A 340 -9.91 1.98 -19.47
N LEU A 341 -9.73 1.91 -18.15
CA LEU A 341 -8.56 1.31 -17.50
C LEU A 341 -8.38 -0.17 -17.92
N GLY A 342 -9.48 -0.96 -17.92
CA GLY A 342 -9.44 -2.36 -18.35
C GLY A 342 -9.00 -2.53 -19.80
N ARG A 343 -9.50 -1.70 -20.73
CA ARG A 343 -9.08 -1.73 -22.14
C ARG A 343 -7.61 -1.35 -22.34
N LEU A 344 -7.09 -0.45 -21.51
CA LEU A 344 -5.69 0.00 -21.55
C LEU A 344 -4.73 -0.92 -20.81
N GLY A 345 -5.23 -1.94 -20.08
CA GLY A 345 -4.41 -2.86 -19.31
C GLY A 345 -3.72 -2.21 -18.12
N VAL A 346 -4.26 -1.06 -17.64
CA VAL A 346 -3.71 -0.34 -16.47
C VAL A 346 -3.98 -1.13 -15.20
N ILE A 347 -3.00 -1.25 -14.35
CA ILE A 347 -3.07 -1.99 -13.09
C ILE A 347 -3.62 -1.07 -11.99
N ALA A 348 -4.63 -1.54 -11.26
CA ALA A 348 -5.12 -0.91 -10.05
C ALA A 348 -4.40 -1.50 -8.83
N SER A 349 -3.53 -0.70 -8.23
CA SER A 349 -2.82 -1.02 -6.99
C SER A 349 -3.61 -0.40 -5.84
N VAL A 350 -4.40 -1.20 -5.13
CA VAL A 350 -5.45 -0.71 -4.23
C VAL A 350 -5.35 -1.32 -2.83
N GLN A 351 -5.97 -0.63 -1.84
CA GLN A 351 -5.87 -0.95 -0.43
C GLN A 351 -7.26 -1.28 0.16
N PRO A 352 -7.70 -2.55 0.11
CA PRO A 352 -9.02 -2.93 0.65
C PRO A 352 -9.21 -2.58 2.12
N ALA A 353 -8.13 -2.51 2.90
CA ALA A 353 -8.17 -2.12 4.31
C ALA A 353 -8.67 -0.69 4.53
N PHE A 354 -8.56 0.21 3.54
CA PHE A 354 -9.10 1.58 3.63
C PHE A 354 -10.62 1.56 3.83
N ASP A 355 -11.34 0.76 3.04
CA ASP A 355 -12.79 0.63 3.23
C ASP A 355 -13.14 0.01 4.59
N ALA A 356 -12.39 -1.00 5.04
CA ALA A 356 -12.64 -1.63 6.33
C ALA A 356 -12.47 -0.67 7.50
N LEU A 357 -11.55 0.30 7.41
CA LEU A 357 -11.27 1.29 8.46
C LEU A 357 -12.16 2.52 8.36
N TRP A 358 -12.43 3.01 7.16
CA TRP A 358 -13.02 4.33 6.93
C TRP A 358 -14.32 4.31 6.13
N GLY A 359 -14.71 3.17 5.56
CA GLY A 359 -15.91 3.00 4.77
C GLY A 359 -17.19 2.82 5.59
N GLY A 360 -18.32 2.73 4.89
CA GLY A 360 -19.63 2.56 5.46
C GLY A 360 -20.36 3.89 5.72
N PRO A 361 -21.67 3.82 6.08
CA PRO A 361 -22.51 5.01 6.22
C PRO A 361 -22.12 5.90 7.40
N ASP A 362 -21.48 5.34 8.42
CA ASP A 362 -21.03 6.04 9.62
C ASP A 362 -19.48 6.17 9.66
N GLY A 363 -18.84 5.91 8.53
CA GLY A 363 -17.37 5.97 8.42
C GLY A 363 -16.87 7.36 8.04
N MET A 364 -15.57 7.57 8.19
CA MET A 364 -14.89 8.83 7.85
C MET A 364 -15.19 9.28 6.41
N TYR A 365 -15.30 8.36 5.47
CA TYR A 365 -15.61 8.70 4.08
C TYR A 365 -17.00 9.35 3.94
N ALA A 366 -18.00 8.86 4.69
CA ALA A 366 -19.33 9.46 4.71
C ALA A 366 -19.32 10.85 5.36
N ASP A 367 -18.51 11.05 6.41
CA ASP A 367 -18.33 12.37 7.02
C ASP A 367 -17.70 13.37 6.03
N ARG A 368 -16.64 12.95 5.31
CA ARG A 368 -15.90 13.80 4.36
C ARG A 368 -16.69 14.14 3.10
N LEU A 369 -17.47 13.20 2.58
CA LEU A 369 -18.10 13.30 1.25
C LEU A 369 -19.63 13.38 1.27
N GLY A 370 -20.24 13.13 2.41
CA GLY A 370 -21.66 12.81 2.51
C GLY A 370 -21.92 11.32 2.20
N ALA A 371 -23.02 10.77 2.74
CA ALA A 371 -23.33 9.34 2.67
C ALA A 371 -23.35 8.79 1.24
N ASP A 372 -23.93 9.51 0.29
CA ASP A 372 -24.09 9.03 -1.09
C ASP A 372 -22.74 8.83 -1.81
N ARG A 373 -21.80 9.76 -1.65
CA ARG A 373 -20.45 9.64 -2.25
C ARG A 373 -19.55 8.72 -1.43
N GLY A 374 -19.60 8.85 -0.10
CA GLY A 374 -18.71 8.13 0.82
C GLY A 374 -18.90 6.61 0.84
N THR A 375 -20.09 6.11 0.49
CA THR A 375 -20.37 4.67 0.42
C THR A 375 -20.04 4.04 -0.93
N GLN A 376 -19.61 4.81 -1.93
CA GLN A 376 -19.31 4.31 -3.28
C GLN A 376 -17.81 4.13 -3.56
N LEU A 377 -16.97 4.36 -2.56
CA LEU A 377 -15.52 4.33 -2.68
C LEU A 377 -14.97 2.89 -2.81
N ASN A 378 -13.71 2.80 -3.26
CA ASN A 378 -12.98 1.54 -3.38
C ASN A 378 -13.75 0.48 -4.20
N PRO A 379 -14.14 0.75 -5.46
CA PRO A 379 -15.06 -0.08 -6.23
C PRO A 379 -14.40 -1.33 -6.79
N LEU A 380 -13.94 -2.25 -5.91
CA LEU A 380 -13.13 -3.43 -6.28
C LEU A 380 -13.85 -4.34 -7.28
N ALA A 381 -15.14 -4.65 -7.01
CA ALA A 381 -15.92 -5.49 -7.90
C ALA A 381 -16.15 -4.85 -9.27
N LEU A 382 -16.35 -3.53 -9.31
CA LEU A 382 -16.47 -2.79 -10.57
C LEU A 382 -15.15 -2.87 -11.38
N LEU A 383 -14.01 -2.56 -10.77
CA LEU A 383 -12.70 -2.65 -11.42
C LEU A 383 -12.46 -4.05 -11.97
N ALA A 384 -12.67 -5.08 -11.14
CA ALA A 384 -12.52 -6.48 -11.56
C ALA A 384 -13.47 -6.86 -12.70
N SER A 385 -14.74 -6.41 -12.67
CA SER A 385 -15.75 -6.71 -13.72
C SER A 385 -15.40 -6.10 -15.07
N GLN A 386 -14.67 -5.00 -15.08
CA GLN A 386 -14.20 -4.33 -16.29
C GLN A 386 -12.83 -4.87 -16.77
N GLY A 387 -12.32 -5.93 -16.15
CA GLY A 387 -11.04 -6.55 -16.53
C GLY A 387 -9.80 -5.78 -16.10
N VAL A 388 -9.92 -4.82 -15.18
CA VAL A 388 -8.78 -4.11 -14.59
C VAL A 388 -7.99 -5.10 -13.73
N PRO A 389 -6.68 -5.31 -13.99
CA PRO A 389 -5.84 -6.14 -13.14
C PRO A 389 -5.71 -5.50 -11.75
N LEU A 390 -6.03 -6.26 -10.69
CA LEU A 390 -5.91 -5.82 -9.31
C LEU A 390 -4.59 -6.32 -8.71
N ALA A 391 -3.91 -5.44 -7.98
CA ALA A 391 -2.82 -5.76 -7.06
C ALA A 391 -3.15 -5.13 -5.70
N PHE A 392 -3.06 -5.92 -4.63
CA PHE A 392 -3.39 -5.44 -3.30
C PHE A 392 -2.13 -5.10 -2.52
N GLY A 393 -2.14 -3.95 -1.87
CA GLY A 393 -1.12 -3.49 -0.96
C GLY A 393 -1.73 -3.04 0.38
N SER A 394 -0.88 -2.88 1.37
CA SER A 394 -1.27 -2.35 2.67
C SER A 394 -1.22 -0.83 2.75
N ASP A 395 -0.34 -0.23 1.96
CA ASP A 395 0.08 1.16 2.15
C ASP A 395 0.63 1.39 3.58
N ALA A 396 1.25 0.35 4.17
CA ALA A 396 1.80 0.48 5.51
C ALA A 396 2.91 1.55 5.58
N PRO A 397 2.85 2.43 6.60
CA PRO A 397 2.12 2.32 7.87
C PRO A 397 0.69 2.89 7.88
N VAL A 398 0.12 3.30 6.76
CA VAL A 398 -1.26 3.86 6.69
C VAL A 398 -2.29 2.83 7.17
N THR A 399 -2.16 1.58 6.72
CA THR A 399 -2.91 0.45 7.29
C THR A 399 -1.96 -0.67 7.72
N PRO A 400 -2.40 -1.59 8.58
CA PRO A 400 -1.55 -2.71 9.01
C PRO A 400 -1.07 -3.56 7.83
N MET A 401 0.22 -3.87 7.80
CA MET A 401 0.81 -4.82 6.84
C MET A 401 0.37 -6.26 7.19
N ASN A 402 -0.90 -6.58 6.98
CA ASN A 402 -1.41 -7.94 7.20
C ASN A 402 -2.22 -8.39 5.99
N PRO A 403 -1.69 -9.33 5.18
CA PRO A 403 -2.33 -9.72 3.92
C PRO A 403 -3.69 -10.42 4.11
N TRP A 404 -3.90 -11.14 5.22
CA TRP A 404 -5.20 -11.74 5.50
C TRP A 404 -6.23 -10.71 5.95
N VAL A 405 -5.82 -9.62 6.62
CA VAL A 405 -6.69 -8.46 6.86
C VAL A 405 -7.14 -7.86 5.52
N THR A 406 -6.21 -7.67 4.59
CA THR A 406 -6.49 -7.14 3.25
C THR A 406 -7.45 -8.04 2.46
N VAL A 407 -7.21 -9.36 2.46
CA VAL A 407 -8.09 -10.34 1.80
C VAL A 407 -9.49 -10.32 2.41
N ARG A 408 -9.59 -10.31 3.75
CA ARG A 408 -10.87 -10.24 4.45
C ARG A 408 -11.61 -8.93 4.18
N ALA A 409 -10.91 -7.80 4.20
CA ALA A 409 -11.48 -6.49 3.90
C ALA A 409 -12.09 -6.44 2.49
N ALA A 410 -11.39 -6.95 1.49
CA ALA A 410 -11.89 -7.04 0.12
C ALA A 410 -13.14 -7.92 -0.03
N ALA A 411 -13.22 -9.00 0.77
CA ALA A 411 -14.37 -9.91 0.76
C ALA A 411 -15.56 -9.39 1.56
N HIS A 412 -15.31 -8.54 2.57
CA HIS A 412 -16.32 -7.95 3.45
C HIS A 412 -16.38 -6.43 3.32
N HIS A 413 -16.32 -5.93 2.10
CA HIS A 413 -16.42 -4.50 1.81
C HIS A 413 -17.66 -3.89 2.49
N ARG A 414 -17.56 -2.70 3.08
CA ARG A 414 -18.66 -2.01 3.78
C ARG A 414 -19.87 -1.76 2.87
N THR A 415 -19.61 -1.62 1.56
CA THR A 415 -20.63 -1.63 0.52
C THR A 415 -20.60 -2.99 -0.19
N PRO A 416 -21.53 -3.92 0.09
CA PRO A 416 -21.45 -5.32 -0.36
C PRO A 416 -21.32 -5.51 -1.87
N SER A 417 -21.87 -4.60 -2.68
CA SER A 417 -21.76 -4.64 -4.15
C SER A 417 -20.33 -4.41 -4.65
N ASN A 418 -19.44 -3.88 -3.83
CA ASN A 418 -18.03 -3.64 -4.14
C ASN A 418 -17.13 -4.80 -3.68
N SER A 419 -17.67 -5.78 -2.93
CA SER A 419 -16.92 -6.95 -2.48
C SER A 419 -16.45 -7.83 -3.65
N VAL A 420 -15.28 -8.43 -3.48
CA VAL A 420 -14.79 -9.51 -4.34
C VAL A 420 -14.73 -10.83 -3.56
N SER A 421 -14.67 -11.98 -4.23
CA SER A 421 -14.53 -13.24 -3.50
C SER A 421 -13.19 -13.34 -2.77
N VAL A 422 -13.12 -14.13 -1.68
CA VAL A 422 -11.87 -14.45 -0.98
C VAL A 422 -10.80 -14.95 -1.96
N ARG A 423 -11.17 -15.77 -2.96
CA ARG A 423 -10.24 -16.28 -3.99
C ARG A 423 -9.72 -15.17 -4.90
N ALA A 424 -10.56 -14.24 -5.31
CA ALA A 424 -10.15 -13.09 -6.14
C ALA A 424 -9.24 -12.17 -5.34
N ALA A 425 -9.58 -11.89 -4.07
CA ALA A 425 -8.78 -11.09 -3.16
C ALA A 425 -7.40 -11.72 -2.90
N PHE A 426 -7.37 -13.03 -2.61
CA PHE A 426 -6.12 -13.77 -2.45
C PHE A 426 -5.25 -13.73 -3.72
N GLY A 427 -5.88 -13.90 -4.90
CA GLY A 427 -5.19 -13.78 -6.18
C GLY A 427 -4.61 -12.39 -6.43
N ALA A 428 -5.30 -11.33 -6.01
CA ALA A 428 -4.81 -9.95 -6.11
C ALA A 428 -3.65 -9.66 -5.13
N ALA A 429 -3.67 -10.29 -3.95
CA ALA A 429 -2.62 -10.16 -2.93
C ALA A 429 -1.41 -11.09 -3.15
N THR A 430 -1.45 -11.98 -4.15
CA THR A 430 -0.37 -12.89 -4.53
C THR A 430 0.06 -12.65 -5.98
N ARG A 431 -0.54 -13.34 -6.97
CA ARG A 431 -0.23 -13.17 -8.39
C ARG A 431 -0.43 -11.75 -8.91
N GLY A 432 -1.41 -11.01 -8.34
CA GLY A 432 -1.67 -9.61 -8.70
C GLY A 432 -0.45 -8.74 -8.46
N GLY A 433 0.20 -8.87 -7.30
CA GLY A 433 1.44 -8.16 -6.98
C GLY A 433 2.58 -8.52 -7.94
N TRP A 434 2.81 -9.82 -8.21
CA TRP A 434 3.82 -10.23 -9.19
C TRP A 434 3.56 -9.67 -10.59
N ARG A 435 2.29 -9.65 -11.02
CA ARG A 435 1.90 -9.04 -12.29
C ARG A 435 2.19 -7.54 -12.31
N ALA A 436 1.91 -6.84 -11.21
CA ALA A 436 2.21 -5.41 -11.07
C ALA A 436 3.71 -5.12 -11.12
N GLN A 437 4.55 -6.11 -10.80
CA GLN A 437 6.00 -6.06 -10.93
C GLN A 437 6.50 -6.44 -12.34
N GLY A 438 5.60 -6.73 -13.28
CA GLY A 438 5.96 -7.12 -14.65
C GLY A 438 6.23 -8.61 -14.85
N VAL A 439 5.91 -9.48 -13.88
CA VAL A 439 6.06 -10.93 -14.01
C VAL A 439 4.82 -11.51 -14.68
N HIS A 440 4.97 -12.02 -15.89
CA HIS A 440 3.88 -12.54 -16.74
C HIS A 440 4.08 -14.00 -17.17
N ASP A 441 4.82 -14.80 -16.39
CA ASP A 441 5.13 -16.21 -16.68
C ASP A 441 3.95 -17.18 -16.47
N GLY A 442 2.86 -16.69 -15.85
CA GLY A 442 1.63 -17.44 -15.61
C GLY A 442 1.72 -18.46 -14.46
N VAL A 443 2.87 -18.61 -13.80
CA VAL A 443 3.09 -19.59 -12.71
C VAL A 443 3.57 -18.95 -11.41
N THR A 444 4.34 -17.87 -11.43
CA THR A 444 4.80 -17.16 -10.24
C THR A 444 3.60 -16.70 -9.40
N GLY A 445 3.69 -16.89 -8.08
CA GLY A 445 2.59 -16.62 -7.16
C GLY A 445 1.52 -17.72 -7.13
N THR A 446 1.86 -18.93 -7.59
CA THR A 446 1.03 -20.14 -7.47
C THR A 446 1.83 -21.30 -6.90
N LEU A 447 1.14 -22.32 -6.37
CA LEU A 447 1.73 -23.62 -6.07
C LEU A 447 1.56 -24.52 -7.28
N THR A 448 2.53 -24.52 -8.18
CA THR A 448 2.50 -25.32 -9.42
C THR A 448 3.92 -25.78 -9.76
N PRO A 449 4.13 -26.98 -10.28
CA PRO A 449 5.44 -27.37 -10.79
C PRO A 449 5.99 -26.36 -11.79
N GLY A 450 7.24 -25.96 -11.62
CA GLY A 450 7.92 -24.92 -12.40
C GLY A 450 7.77 -23.51 -11.84
N ALA A 451 6.91 -23.26 -10.85
CA ALA A 451 6.85 -21.98 -10.15
C ALA A 451 8.02 -21.82 -9.17
N LEU A 452 8.43 -20.59 -8.92
CA LEU A 452 9.36 -20.29 -7.82
C LEU A 452 8.79 -20.82 -6.50
N ALA A 453 9.62 -21.47 -5.70
CA ALA A 453 9.26 -22.02 -4.39
C ALA A 453 9.13 -20.88 -3.36
N SER A 454 8.10 -20.05 -3.56
CA SER A 454 7.75 -18.90 -2.71
C SER A 454 6.37 -19.15 -2.11
N TYR A 455 6.35 -19.59 -0.86
CA TYR A 455 5.13 -20.01 -0.18
C TYR A 455 5.20 -19.70 1.32
N ALA A 456 4.05 -19.70 1.97
CA ALA A 456 3.96 -19.58 3.40
C ALA A 456 3.15 -20.73 4.01
N ILE A 457 3.49 -21.11 5.23
CA ILE A 457 2.88 -22.16 6.02
C ILE A 457 2.10 -21.50 7.14
N TRP A 458 0.84 -21.89 7.30
CA TRP A 458 -0.10 -21.22 8.18
C TRP A 458 -0.79 -22.18 9.14
N GLU A 459 -0.91 -21.77 10.39
CA GLU A 459 -1.92 -22.30 11.29
C GLU A 459 -3.25 -21.61 11.00
N THR A 460 -4.30 -22.37 10.72
CA THR A 460 -5.62 -21.83 10.37
C THR A 460 -6.71 -22.81 10.79
N GLY A 461 -7.94 -22.33 10.85
CA GLY A 461 -9.13 -23.15 10.98
C GLY A 461 -9.47 -23.88 9.67
N ASP A 462 -10.75 -24.21 9.50
CA ASP A 462 -11.24 -24.97 8.36
C ASP A 462 -10.93 -24.28 7.02
N LEU A 463 -10.56 -25.09 6.02
CA LEU A 463 -10.38 -24.65 4.66
C LEU A 463 -11.67 -24.84 3.87
N THR A 464 -12.08 -23.80 3.13
CA THR A 464 -13.28 -23.87 2.31
C THR A 464 -12.95 -23.70 0.83
N ILE A 465 -13.65 -24.48 -0.02
CA ILE A 465 -13.76 -24.20 -1.45
C ILE A 465 -15.07 -23.44 -1.60
N ASN A 466 -15.02 -22.12 -1.53
CA ASN A 466 -16.20 -21.29 -1.69
C ASN A 466 -16.81 -21.50 -3.08
N THR A 467 -17.92 -22.22 -3.13
CA THR A 467 -18.77 -22.33 -4.30
C THR A 467 -19.73 -21.14 -4.27
N SER A 468 -19.61 -20.29 -5.30
CA SER A 468 -20.48 -19.16 -5.69
C SER A 468 -21.52 -18.69 -4.66
N GLN A 469 -21.24 -17.58 -3.98
CA GLN A 469 -22.30 -16.74 -3.40
C GLN A 469 -23.01 -15.96 -4.53
N PRO A 470 -24.34 -15.71 -4.42
CA PRO A 470 -25.05 -14.81 -5.34
C PRO A 470 -24.35 -13.43 -5.32
N GLY A 471 -23.91 -12.95 -6.48
CA GLY A 471 -23.20 -11.68 -6.64
C GLY A 471 -21.69 -11.78 -6.81
N VAL A 472 -21.08 -12.93 -6.54
CA VAL A 472 -19.64 -13.15 -6.75
C VAL A 472 -19.33 -13.43 -8.22
N GLN A 473 -18.30 -12.83 -8.75
CA GLN A 473 -17.84 -12.99 -10.13
C GLN A 473 -17.46 -14.47 -10.39
N ARG A 474 -18.12 -15.12 -11.34
CA ARG A 474 -17.95 -16.58 -11.62
C ARG A 474 -16.51 -16.96 -11.97
N TRP A 475 -15.74 -16.07 -12.61
CA TRP A 475 -14.35 -16.35 -12.97
C TRP A 475 -13.42 -16.52 -11.76
N SER A 476 -13.78 -15.96 -10.61
CA SER A 476 -12.96 -16.07 -9.39
C SER A 476 -13.04 -17.46 -8.74
N THR A 477 -14.01 -18.28 -9.12
CA THR A 477 -14.20 -19.65 -8.62
C THR A 477 -13.69 -20.72 -9.60
N ASP A 478 -13.09 -20.32 -10.73
CA ASP A 478 -12.57 -21.26 -11.74
C ASP A 478 -11.40 -22.08 -11.14
N PRO A 479 -11.45 -23.43 -11.15
CA PRO A 479 -10.34 -24.27 -10.71
C PRO A 479 -9.03 -24.00 -11.45
N ARG A 480 -9.09 -23.49 -12.68
CA ARG A 480 -7.91 -23.08 -13.45
C ARG A 480 -7.19 -21.86 -12.87
N SER A 481 -7.78 -21.17 -11.90
CA SER A 481 -7.16 -20.08 -11.18
C SER A 481 -5.91 -20.50 -10.39
N ARG A 482 -5.75 -21.81 -10.13
CA ARG A 482 -4.66 -22.40 -9.33
C ARG A 482 -4.55 -21.80 -7.90
N VAL A 483 -5.67 -21.31 -7.38
CA VAL A 483 -5.78 -20.89 -5.98
C VAL A 483 -6.20 -22.10 -5.15
N PRO A 484 -5.51 -22.46 -4.08
CA PRO A 484 -5.88 -23.60 -3.22
C PRO A 484 -7.24 -23.39 -2.53
N ALA A 485 -7.73 -24.39 -1.78
CA ALA A 485 -8.73 -24.14 -0.76
C ALA A 485 -8.17 -23.10 0.22
N LEU A 486 -8.99 -22.15 0.64
CA LEU A 486 -8.55 -21.03 1.47
C LEU A 486 -9.22 -21.12 2.86
N PRO A 487 -8.62 -20.49 3.89
CA PRO A 487 -9.27 -20.34 5.19
C PRO A 487 -10.67 -19.75 5.07
N ASP A 488 -11.58 -20.24 5.91
CA ASP A 488 -12.93 -19.69 5.96
C ASP A 488 -12.90 -18.29 6.58
N LEU A 489 -13.09 -17.30 5.75
CA LEU A 489 -13.18 -15.88 6.12
C LEU A 489 -14.62 -15.36 5.97
N SER A 490 -15.64 -16.25 5.94
CA SER A 490 -17.04 -15.85 5.78
C SER A 490 -17.58 -15.08 6.99
N ASP A 491 -17.03 -15.33 8.18
CA ASP A 491 -17.25 -14.52 9.38
C ASP A 491 -16.16 -13.43 9.47
N GLY A 492 -16.57 -12.16 9.39
CA GLY A 492 -15.68 -11.02 9.52
C GLY A 492 -14.96 -10.92 10.88
N ALA A 493 -15.47 -11.62 11.91
CA ALA A 493 -14.89 -11.71 13.24
C ALA A 493 -14.01 -12.97 13.45
N ALA A 494 -13.94 -13.89 12.47
CA ALA A 494 -13.12 -15.09 12.56
C ALA A 494 -11.63 -14.76 12.78
N ALA A 495 -10.93 -15.62 13.54
CA ALA A 495 -9.49 -15.50 13.71
C ALA A 495 -8.79 -15.64 12.36
N LEU A 496 -7.83 -14.74 12.11
CA LEU A 496 -7.02 -14.79 10.90
C LEU A 496 -5.96 -15.88 11.01
N PRO A 497 -5.50 -16.45 9.87
CA PRO A 497 -4.40 -17.39 9.86
C PRO A 497 -3.12 -16.81 10.47
N THR A 498 -2.40 -17.60 11.25
CA THR A 498 -1.10 -17.26 11.82
C THR A 498 0.01 -17.86 10.97
N CYS A 499 0.97 -17.05 10.54
CA CYS A 499 2.10 -17.52 9.75
C CYS A 499 3.08 -18.30 10.65
N LEU A 500 3.36 -19.54 10.29
CA LEU A 500 4.33 -20.39 10.96
C LEU A 500 5.70 -20.32 10.30
N ARG A 501 5.71 -20.19 8.97
CA ARG A 501 6.95 -20.15 8.18
C ARG A 501 6.74 -19.46 6.84
N THR A 502 7.73 -18.69 6.42
CA THR A 502 7.78 -18.08 5.10
C THR A 502 9.00 -18.56 4.34
N VAL A 503 8.79 -19.03 3.13
CA VAL A 503 9.83 -19.51 2.23
C VAL A 503 9.81 -18.65 0.96
N HIS A 504 10.96 -18.12 0.58
CA HIS A 504 11.15 -17.41 -0.67
C HIS A 504 12.25 -18.05 -1.51
N ARG A 505 11.90 -18.49 -2.73
CA ARG A 505 12.81 -19.19 -3.65
C ARG A 505 13.53 -20.37 -2.96
N GLY A 506 12.77 -21.19 -2.25
CA GLY A 506 13.29 -22.36 -1.56
C GLY A 506 14.07 -22.07 -0.27
N LYS A 507 14.26 -20.82 0.12
CA LYS A 507 14.96 -20.44 1.36
C LYS A 507 13.96 -20.00 2.42
N VAL A 508 14.10 -20.51 3.64
CA VAL A 508 13.33 -20.03 4.80
C VAL A 508 13.80 -18.63 5.14
N ILE A 509 12.87 -17.68 5.20
CA ILE A 509 13.12 -16.29 5.56
C ILE A 509 12.44 -15.89 6.88
N HIS A 510 11.52 -16.73 7.39
CA HIS A 510 10.89 -16.62 8.70
C HIS A 510 10.41 -18.01 9.15
N GLY A 511 10.49 -18.33 10.48
CA GLY A 511 10.02 -19.56 11.11
C GLY A 511 11.10 -20.58 11.40
#